data_5841dfc2957ac38bfb883cd2150a1537
#
_entry.id   5841dfc2957ac38bfb883cd2150a1537
#
_cell.length_a   1.000
_cell.length_b   1.000
_cell.length_c   1.000
_cell.angle_alpha   90.00
_cell.angle_beta   90.00
_cell.angle_gamma   90.00
#
_symmetry.space_group_name_H-M   'P 1'
#
loop_
_entity.id
_entity.type
_entity.pdbx_description
1 polymer ?
#
loop_
_entity_poly.entity_id
_entity_poly.type
_entity_poly.pdbx_seq_one_letter_code
_entity_poly.pdbx_strand_id
1 'polypeptide(L)'
;MRSGDGNGDAGIGKLPAAGMPWFMTVFGRDTIITCLQTLLFGPELARNALEVLAQLQAREDDPSIDAEPGKIVHEVRRGKAAERWHPRYYGTVDATPLYLILLSEVWRWTDDVALVERLREPALRALAWIDDYGDRDGDGFVEYERRTDRGLHNQSWKDSDDSQRFHDGRIAEGPIAPCEVQGYVYDAKRRLADIAREVWRDRELSVRLDQEADELRDRFDRSFWIDARGGYFALALDGEKRQVDSLCSNIGHLLWSGIVKPERVERVVDALMGEPLWSGWGVRTMSSADAGYSPLSYHNGTVWPHDNSLIAAGLARYARWSEAQRIVQRMLSASGHFDHQLPEVFAGMRRADTPFPIAYPTAARPQAWAAGTPVLLLQLLLGLYPDRRRHVLATNAPTELPSWVGSIRLTGIRAFDGLWDVHVDGGRVRIEPA
;
A
#
# COMPACT_ATOMS: atom_id res chain seq x y z
N MET A 1 3.97 -21.19 -9.86
CA MET A 1 4.43 -21.61 -11.19
C MET A 1 5.90 -22.00 -11.08
N ARG A 2 6.28 -23.22 -11.51
CA ARG A 2 7.68 -23.61 -11.67
C ARG A 2 8.09 -23.22 -13.08
N SER A 3 9.12 -22.39 -13.23
CA SER A 3 9.76 -22.14 -14.51
C SER A 3 10.90 -23.16 -14.68
N GLY A 4 10.68 -24.16 -15.51
CA GLY A 4 11.77 -24.96 -16.03
C GLY A 4 11.99 -24.56 -17.48
N ASP A 5 13.11 -23.89 -17.76
CA ASP A 5 13.80 -23.95 -19.03
C ASP A 5 15.25 -23.58 -18.76
N GLY A 6 16.15 -24.48 -19.20
CA GLY A 6 17.56 -24.47 -18.86
C GLY A 6 18.32 -23.27 -19.39
N ASN A 7 18.65 -22.38 -18.53
CA ASN A 7 19.86 -21.56 -18.50
C ASN A 7 19.94 -20.89 -17.13
N GLY A 8 20.67 -21.49 -16.18
CA GLY A 8 21.22 -20.80 -15.00
C GLY A 8 20.27 -20.09 -14.04
N ASP A 9 19.01 -20.45 -13.97
CA ASP A 9 18.02 -19.82 -13.09
C ASP A 9 18.05 -20.55 -11.73
N ALA A 10 18.78 -20.02 -10.78
CA ALA A 10 18.61 -20.36 -9.36
C ALA A 10 17.15 -20.06 -9.01
N GLY A 11 16.39 -21.10 -8.65
CA GLY A 11 14.93 -21.14 -8.59
C GLY A 11 14.29 -19.86 -8.05
N ILE A 12 13.59 -19.15 -8.91
CA ILE A 12 12.74 -18.01 -8.53
C ILE A 12 11.71 -18.57 -7.54
N GLY A 13 11.71 -18.04 -6.30
CA GLY A 13 10.78 -18.42 -5.25
C GLY A 13 9.32 -18.27 -5.70
N LYS A 14 8.40 -18.91 -5.00
CA LYS A 14 6.96 -18.79 -5.29
C LYS A 14 6.50 -17.38 -4.94
N LEU A 15 5.92 -16.67 -5.92
CA LEU A 15 5.28 -15.38 -5.76
C LEU A 15 3.77 -15.47 -6.08
N PRO A 16 2.94 -14.66 -5.46
CA PRO A 16 1.55 -14.54 -5.88
C PRO A 16 1.48 -13.91 -7.26
N ALA A 17 0.62 -14.44 -8.14
CA ALA A 17 0.15 -13.70 -9.30
C ALA A 17 -0.83 -12.63 -8.80
N ALA A 18 -0.86 -11.46 -9.44
CA ALA A 18 -1.68 -10.36 -8.96
C ALA A 18 -3.19 -10.68 -8.99
N GLY A 19 -3.71 -11.26 -10.09
CA GLY A 19 -5.12 -11.61 -10.14
C GLY A 19 -5.56 -12.45 -11.34
N MET A 20 -6.65 -13.17 -11.16
CA MET A 20 -7.27 -13.99 -12.21
C MET A 20 -8.51 -13.29 -12.77
N PRO A 21 -8.75 -13.34 -14.07
CA PRO A 21 -7.92 -13.97 -15.13
C PRO A 21 -6.90 -13.01 -15.76
N TRP A 22 -6.95 -11.70 -15.47
CA TRP A 22 -6.29 -10.65 -16.25
C TRP A 22 -4.82 -10.46 -15.88
N PHE A 23 -4.46 -10.67 -14.60
CA PHE A 23 -3.18 -10.30 -14.02
C PHE A 23 -2.42 -11.54 -13.51
N MET A 24 -2.37 -12.60 -14.33
CA MET A 24 -1.72 -13.89 -14.00
C MET A 24 -0.19 -13.81 -14.06
N THR A 25 0.40 -12.74 -13.50
CA THR A 25 1.83 -12.50 -13.52
C THR A 25 2.30 -11.78 -12.25
N VAL A 26 3.61 -11.50 -12.16
CA VAL A 26 4.21 -10.75 -11.05
C VAL A 26 4.02 -9.26 -11.30
N PHE A 27 3.41 -8.59 -10.33
CA PHE A 27 3.34 -7.14 -10.23
C PHE A 27 4.13 -6.69 -8.99
N GLY A 28 4.91 -5.62 -9.10
CA GLY A 28 5.72 -5.10 -7.98
C GLY A 28 4.85 -4.68 -6.81
N ARG A 29 3.98 -3.69 -7.01
CA ARG A 29 3.08 -3.12 -6.00
C ARG A 29 2.15 -4.17 -5.38
N ASP A 30 1.46 -4.95 -6.21
CA ASP A 30 0.49 -5.96 -5.75
C ASP A 30 1.16 -7.03 -4.88
N THR A 31 2.32 -7.52 -5.33
CA THR A 31 3.12 -8.49 -4.56
C THR A 31 3.53 -7.91 -3.21
N ILE A 32 4.03 -6.67 -3.19
CA ILE A 32 4.51 -6.03 -1.96
C ILE A 32 3.35 -5.82 -0.98
N ILE A 33 2.24 -5.25 -1.43
CA ILE A 33 1.07 -4.99 -0.56
C ILE A 33 0.49 -6.33 -0.05
N THR A 34 0.37 -7.35 -0.91
CA THR A 34 -0.07 -8.68 -0.48
C THR A 34 0.83 -9.26 0.61
N CYS A 35 2.16 -9.11 0.46
CA CYS A 35 3.12 -9.56 1.46
C CYS A 35 2.97 -8.80 2.78
N LEU A 36 2.80 -7.47 2.74
CA LEU A 36 2.54 -6.65 3.93
C LEU A 36 1.27 -7.09 4.66
N GLN A 37 0.21 -7.36 3.92
CA GLN A 37 -1.08 -7.80 4.47
C GLN A 37 -1.02 -9.18 5.13
N THR A 38 -0.12 -10.07 4.68
CA THR A 38 -0.10 -11.49 5.06
C THR A 38 1.03 -11.87 6.01
N LEU A 39 1.84 -10.92 6.49
CA LEU A 39 2.94 -11.16 7.43
C LEU A 39 2.50 -11.87 8.71
N LEU A 40 1.27 -11.65 9.16
CA LEU A 40 0.69 -12.35 10.30
C LEU A 40 0.76 -13.89 10.17
N PHE A 41 0.72 -14.43 8.95
CA PHE A 41 0.77 -15.88 8.69
C PHE A 41 2.18 -16.40 8.35
N GLY A 42 3.17 -15.53 8.41
CA GLY A 42 4.58 -15.88 8.23
C GLY A 42 5.29 -15.05 7.17
N PRO A 43 6.61 -14.95 7.27
CA PRO A 43 7.42 -14.06 6.45
C PRO A 43 7.87 -14.66 5.12
N GLU A 44 7.60 -15.95 4.85
CA GLU A 44 8.22 -16.69 3.74
C GLU A 44 7.86 -16.07 2.39
N LEU A 45 6.59 -15.67 2.21
CA LEU A 45 6.14 -15.02 0.99
C LEU A 45 6.85 -13.68 0.77
N ALA A 46 6.96 -12.88 1.84
CA ALA A 46 7.60 -11.58 1.83
C ALA A 46 9.11 -11.66 1.58
N ARG A 47 9.81 -12.64 2.20
CA ARG A 47 11.24 -12.91 1.95
C ARG A 47 11.49 -13.23 0.47
N ASN A 48 10.71 -14.17 -0.08
CA ASN A 48 10.81 -14.52 -1.50
C ASN A 48 10.52 -13.33 -2.42
N ALA A 49 9.51 -12.52 -2.09
CA ALA A 49 9.17 -11.34 -2.86
C ALA A 49 10.30 -10.31 -2.87
N LEU A 50 10.89 -10.01 -1.73
CA LEU A 50 12.02 -9.10 -1.62
C LEU A 50 13.22 -9.56 -2.46
N GLU A 51 13.58 -10.85 -2.41
CA GLU A 51 14.70 -11.40 -3.17
C GLU A 51 14.45 -11.38 -4.69
N VAL A 52 13.23 -11.74 -5.13
CA VAL A 52 12.87 -11.72 -6.55
C VAL A 52 12.77 -10.31 -7.09
N LEU A 53 12.15 -9.39 -6.35
CA LEU A 53 12.06 -7.99 -6.77
C LEU A 53 13.44 -7.31 -6.84
N ALA A 54 14.36 -7.65 -5.93
CA ALA A 54 15.75 -7.20 -5.98
C ALA A 54 16.49 -7.70 -7.25
N GLN A 55 16.22 -8.94 -7.68
CA GLN A 55 16.78 -9.48 -8.92
C GLN A 55 16.19 -8.81 -10.18
N LEU A 56 14.92 -8.41 -10.11
CA LEU A 56 14.20 -7.73 -11.19
C LEU A 56 14.38 -6.21 -11.19
N GLN A 57 15.04 -5.65 -10.18
CA GLN A 57 15.29 -4.20 -10.06
C GLN A 57 16.06 -3.68 -11.28
N ALA A 58 15.63 -2.54 -11.84
CA ALA A 58 16.29 -1.91 -12.97
C ALA A 58 17.75 -1.55 -12.66
N ARG A 59 18.63 -1.76 -13.64
CA ARG A 59 20.08 -1.49 -13.53
C ARG A 59 20.52 -0.36 -14.45
N GLU A 60 19.78 -0.14 -15.50
CA GLU A 60 20.09 0.80 -16.57
C GLU A 60 18.91 1.71 -16.82
N ASP A 61 19.16 2.86 -17.40
CA ASP A 61 18.13 3.77 -17.89
C ASP A 61 17.66 3.30 -19.27
N ASP A 62 16.38 2.89 -19.37
CA ASP A 62 15.75 2.48 -20.62
C ASP A 62 14.35 3.14 -20.73
N PRO A 63 14.25 4.28 -21.43
CA PRO A 63 12.98 4.98 -21.63
C PRO A 63 11.92 4.14 -22.33
N SER A 64 12.28 3.12 -23.12
CA SER A 64 11.31 2.30 -23.86
C SER A 64 10.40 1.45 -22.96
N ILE A 65 10.83 1.21 -21.72
CA ILE A 65 10.13 0.43 -20.71
C ILE A 65 9.97 1.19 -19.38
N ASP A 66 10.16 2.51 -19.38
CA ASP A 66 10.15 3.38 -18.20
C ASP A 66 11.11 2.93 -17.07
N ALA A 67 12.22 2.24 -17.43
CA ALA A 67 13.22 1.79 -16.46
C ALA A 67 14.20 2.92 -16.13
N GLU A 68 14.54 3.02 -14.85
CA GLU A 68 15.57 3.89 -14.29
C GLU A 68 16.37 3.12 -13.25
N PRO A 69 17.70 3.32 -13.13
CA PRO A 69 18.52 2.58 -12.18
C PRO A 69 17.94 2.61 -10.75
N GLY A 70 17.77 1.43 -10.14
CA GLY A 70 17.22 1.31 -8.79
C GLY A 70 15.70 1.15 -8.70
N LYS A 71 14.95 1.42 -9.76
CA LYS A 71 13.50 1.32 -9.80
C LYS A 71 13.01 -0.13 -9.68
N ILE A 72 12.01 -0.39 -8.87
CA ILE A 72 11.36 -1.71 -8.77
C ILE A 72 10.41 -1.90 -9.94
N VAL A 73 10.34 -3.12 -10.46
CA VAL A 73 9.51 -3.48 -11.62
C VAL A 73 8.01 -3.25 -11.34
N HIS A 74 7.28 -2.74 -12.33
CA HIS A 74 5.83 -2.69 -12.30
C HIS A 74 5.23 -4.07 -12.55
N GLU A 75 5.55 -4.67 -13.70
CA GLU A 75 5.07 -6.01 -14.06
C GLU A 75 6.09 -6.79 -14.90
N VAL A 76 5.96 -8.12 -14.86
CA VAL A 76 6.76 -9.05 -15.69
C VAL A 76 5.80 -9.95 -16.44
N ARG A 77 5.81 -9.89 -17.78
CA ARG A 77 4.97 -10.73 -18.65
C ARG A 77 5.81 -11.76 -19.38
N ARG A 78 5.19 -12.89 -19.71
CA ARG A 78 5.82 -13.99 -20.45
C ARG A 78 4.94 -14.43 -21.63
N GLY A 79 5.56 -15.11 -22.61
CA GLY A 79 4.87 -15.64 -23.79
C GLY A 79 4.24 -14.55 -24.65
N LYS A 80 3.12 -14.85 -25.31
CA LYS A 80 2.45 -13.94 -26.25
C LYS A 80 2.01 -12.61 -25.63
N ALA A 81 1.79 -12.55 -24.33
CA ALA A 81 1.47 -11.30 -23.64
C ALA A 81 2.66 -10.34 -23.62
N ALA A 82 3.89 -10.88 -23.45
CA ALA A 82 5.12 -10.09 -23.52
C ALA A 82 5.40 -9.52 -24.92
N GLU A 83 5.01 -10.23 -25.99
CA GLU A 83 5.16 -9.75 -27.38
C GLU A 83 4.27 -8.55 -27.68
N ARG A 84 3.09 -8.46 -27.04
CA ARG A 84 2.11 -7.38 -27.24
C ARG A 84 2.30 -6.19 -26.32
N TRP A 85 3.02 -6.36 -25.24
CA TRP A 85 3.31 -5.35 -24.22
C TRP A 85 4.83 -5.26 -24.02
N HIS A 86 5.30 -5.45 -22.79
CA HIS A 86 6.71 -5.48 -22.46
C HIS A 86 7.02 -6.76 -21.66
N PRO A 87 8.15 -7.46 -21.88
CA PRO A 87 8.58 -8.58 -21.03
C PRO A 87 8.79 -8.14 -19.57
N ARG A 88 9.33 -6.92 -19.40
CA ARG A 88 9.44 -6.19 -18.13
C ARG A 88 9.04 -4.75 -18.35
N TYR A 89 8.29 -4.18 -17.44
CA TYR A 89 7.86 -2.79 -17.49
C TYR A 89 8.04 -2.15 -16.13
N TYR A 90 8.51 -0.89 -16.09
CA TYR A 90 8.88 -0.20 -14.85
C TYR A 90 8.06 1.07 -14.59
N GLY A 91 7.02 1.32 -15.32
CA GLY A 91 6.11 2.45 -15.12
C GLY A 91 5.28 2.33 -13.84
N THR A 92 5.95 2.47 -12.71
CA THR A 92 5.38 2.48 -11.37
C THR A 92 6.25 3.39 -10.48
N VAL A 93 5.62 4.30 -9.73
CA VAL A 93 6.32 5.25 -8.86
C VAL A 93 6.30 4.82 -7.39
N ASP A 94 5.37 3.96 -7.03
CA ASP A 94 5.06 3.53 -5.68
C ASP A 94 5.76 2.21 -5.25
N ALA A 95 6.04 1.30 -6.19
CA ALA A 95 6.64 0.01 -5.87
C ALA A 95 8.03 0.13 -5.22
N THR A 96 8.81 1.16 -5.58
CA THR A 96 10.17 1.35 -5.05
C THR A 96 10.18 1.76 -3.57
N PRO A 97 9.47 2.79 -3.11
CA PRO A 97 9.39 3.06 -1.67
C PRO A 97 8.65 1.95 -0.90
N LEU A 98 7.63 1.31 -1.48
CA LEU A 98 6.94 0.17 -0.86
C LEU A 98 7.88 -1.04 -0.65
N TYR A 99 8.86 -1.27 -1.53
CA TYR A 99 9.88 -2.29 -1.36
C TYR A 99 10.70 -2.08 -0.08
N LEU A 100 11.10 -0.85 0.21
CA LEU A 100 11.84 -0.48 1.43
C LEU A 100 10.96 -0.66 2.69
N ILE A 101 9.68 -0.32 2.60
CA ILE A 101 8.71 -0.55 3.68
C ILE A 101 8.58 -2.05 3.96
N LEU A 102 8.44 -2.89 2.92
CA LEU A 102 8.33 -4.34 3.09
C LEU A 102 9.60 -4.94 3.73
N LEU A 103 10.79 -4.51 3.29
CA LEU A 103 12.07 -4.95 3.89
C LEU A 103 12.10 -4.67 5.39
N SER A 104 11.70 -3.46 5.79
CA SER A 104 11.62 -3.08 7.20
C SER A 104 10.56 -3.88 7.97
N GLU A 105 9.38 -4.12 7.38
CA GLU A 105 8.35 -4.90 8.07
C GLU A 105 8.77 -6.36 8.27
N VAL A 106 9.39 -6.99 7.28
CA VAL A 106 9.94 -8.35 7.44
C VAL A 106 10.97 -8.37 8.57
N TRP A 107 11.90 -7.40 8.62
CA TRP A 107 12.86 -7.30 9.69
C TRP A 107 12.18 -7.11 11.07
N ARG A 108 11.16 -6.27 11.15
CA ARG A 108 10.40 -6.04 12.39
C ARG A 108 9.71 -7.31 12.91
N TRP A 109 9.18 -8.13 12.01
CA TRP A 109 8.49 -9.39 12.37
C TRP A 109 9.44 -10.53 12.69
N THR A 110 10.66 -10.52 12.16
CA THR A 110 11.53 -11.71 12.18
C THR A 110 12.87 -11.49 12.86
N ASP A 111 13.32 -10.24 12.97
CA ASP A 111 14.70 -9.87 13.35
C ASP A 111 15.78 -10.50 12.43
N ASP A 112 15.42 -10.82 11.18
CA ASP A 112 16.32 -11.45 10.20
C ASP A 112 17.36 -10.45 9.67
N VAL A 113 18.40 -10.22 10.48
CA VAL A 113 19.53 -9.35 10.14
C VAL A 113 20.26 -9.84 8.89
N ALA A 114 20.35 -11.16 8.69
CA ALA A 114 21.03 -11.73 7.53
C ALA A 114 20.31 -11.40 6.20
N LEU A 115 18.99 -11.39 6.18
CA LEU A 115 18.21 -10.95 5.02
C LEU A 115 18.46 -9.47 4.73
N VAL A 116 18.39 -8.62 5.76
CA VAL A 116 18.60 -7.18 5.63
C VAL A 116 19.98 -6.85 5.10
N GLU A 117 21.01 -7.56 5.56
CA GLU A 117 22.39 -7.39 5.05
C GLU A 117 22.52 -7.86 3.59
N ARG A 118 21.92 -8.99 3.20
CA ARG A 118 21.93 -9.46 1.79
C ARG A 118 21.24 -8.48 0.85
N LEU A 119 20.19 -7.81 1.33
CA LEU A 119 19.39 -6.85 0.54
C LEU A 119 19.84 -5.39 0.70
N ARG A 120 20.97 -5.13 1.36
CA ARG A 120 21.51 -3.78 1.55
C ARG A 120 21.70 -3.05 0.22
N GLU A 121 22.41 -3.67 -0.73
CA GLU A 121 22.67 -3.05 -2.04
C GLU A 121 21.40 -2.76 -2.86
N PRO A 122 20.43 -3.70 -2.98
CA PRO A 122 19.14 -3.38 -3.59
C PRO A 122 18.38 -2.23 -2.89
N ALA A 123 18.42 -2.20 -1.55
CA ALA A 123 17.76 -1.15 -0.77
C ALA A 123 18.42 0.23 -0.99
N LEU A 124 19.76 0.30 -1.01
CA LEU A 124 20.47 1.54 -1.30
C LEU A 124 20.24 2.03 -2.73
N ARG A 125 20.15 1.13 -3.71
CA ARG A 125 19.77 1.53 -5.08
C ARG A 125 18.34 2.02 -5.18
N ALA A 126 17.40 1.42 -4.43
CA ALA A 126 16.02 1.90 -4.37
C ALA A 126 15.94 3.30 -3.74
N LEU A 127 16.74 3.54 -2.70
CA LEU A 127 16.86 4.87 -2.09
C LEU A 127 17.48 5.88 -3.07
N ALA A 128 18.55 5.51 -3.77
CA ALA A 128 19.16 6.37 -4.79
C ALA A 128 18.18 6.71 -5.93
N TRP A 129 17.33 5.76 -6.34
CA TRP A 129 16.28 6.05 -7.32
C TRP A 129 15.29 7.11 -6.78
N ILE A 130 14.89 7.02 -5.52
CA ILE A 130 13.99 8.01 -4.89
C ILE A 130 14.62 9.41 -4.92
N ASP A 131 15.92 9.49 -4.59
CA ASP A 131 16.65 10.77 -4.45
C ASP A 131 17.06 11.37 -5.81
N ASP A 132 17.50 10.52 -6.77
CA ASP A 132 18.14 10.96 -8.02
C ASP A 132 17.19 11.02 -9.23
N TYR A 133 16.17 10.15 -9.26
CA TYR A 133 15.25 10.00 -10.41
C TYR A 133 13.79 10.28 -10.05
N GLY A 134 13.42 10.05 -8.80
CA GLY A 134 12.05 10.26 -8.32
C GLY A 134 11.66 11.73 -8.27
N ASP A 135 12.54 12.58 -7.77
CA ASP A 135 12.39 14.04 -7.76
C ASP A 135 12.91 14.61 -9.09
N ARG A 136 12.03 14.83 -10.05
CA ARG A 136 12.41 15.16 -11.43
C ARG A 136 12.79 16.62 -11.63
N ASP A 137 12.29 17.53 -10.81
CA ASP A 137 12.51 18.99 -10.94
C ASP A 137 13.16 19.62 -9.70
N GLY A 138 13.52 18.82 -8.70
CA GLY A 138 14.27 19.26 -7.53
C GLY A 138 13.41 19.96 -6.47
N ASP A 139 12.08 19.78 -6.51
CA ASP A 139 11.17 20.35 -5.51
C ASP A 139 11.03 19.50 -4.25
N GLY A 140 11.62 18.31 -4.26
CA GLY A 140 11.66 17.34 -3.17
C GLY A 140 10.44 16.44 -3.08
N PHE A 141 9.63 16.34 -4.16
CA PHE A 141 8.55 15.38 -4.28
C PHE A 141 8.86 14.33 -5.34
N VAL A 142 8.50 13.09 -5.04
CA VAL A 142 8.62 12.00 -6.02
C VAL A 142 7.45 12.05 -6.97
N GLU A 143 7.74 12.05 -8.27
CA GLU A 143 6.77 12.18 -9.34
C GLU A 143 7.04 11.20 -10.47
N TYR A 144 6.04 10.99 -11.31
CA TYR A 144 6.17 10.18 -12.50
C TYR A 144 5.83 10.97 -13.76
N GLU A 145 6.49 10.56 -14.83
CA GLU A 145 6.18 10.95 -16.19
C GLU A 145 6.39 9.75 -17.11
N ARG A 146 5.42 9.48 -17.97
CA ARG A 146 5.53 8.42 -18.96
C ARG A 146 6.57 8.79 -20.01
N ARG A 147 7.57 7.93 -20.23
CA ARG A 147 8.65 8.13 -21.21
C ARG A 147 8.47 7.34 -22.50
N THR A 148 7.52 6.40 -22.54
CA THR A 148 7.21 5.57 -23.73
C THR A 148 5.75 5.68 -24.11
N ASP A 149 5.45 5.79 -25.42
CA ASP A 149 4.08 5.81 -25.95
C ASP A 149 3.29 4.54 -25.65
N ARG A 150 3.99 3.44 -25.33
CA ARG A 150 3.40 2.16 -24.94
C ARG A 150 3.26 1.98 -23.44
N GLY A 151 3.60 2.99 -22.63
CA GLY A 151 3.53 2.96 -21.18
C GLY A 151 2.18 3.44 -20.64
N LEU A 152 1.97 3.22 -19.34
CA LEU A 152 0.81 3.73 -18.60
C LEU A 152 0.87 5.26 -18.48
N HIS A 153 -0.25 5.93 -18.67
CA HIS A 153 -0.34 7.38 -18.45
C HIS A 153 -0.16 7.72 -16.97
N ASN A 154 -0.79 6.96 -16.08
CA ASN A 154 -0.66 7.09 -14.65
C ASN A 154 0.11 5.90 -14.08
N GLN A 155 1.07 6.15 -13.20
CA GLN A 155 2.04 5.17 -12.70
C GLN A 155 2.00 5.02 -11.17
N SER A 156 0.91 5.48 -10.52
CA SER A 156 0.58 5.17 -9.12
C SER A 156 -0.44 4.05 -9.02
N TRP A 157 -0.95 3.70 -7.83
CA TRP A 157 -1.88 2.58 -7.69
C TRP A 157 -3.21 2.79 -8.46
N LYS A 158 -3.64 4.04 -8.63
CA LYS A 158 -4.74 4.40 -9.54
C LYS A 158 -4.17 4.67 -10.93
N ASP A 159 -3.89 3.62 -11.67
CA ASP A 159 -3.18 3.68 -12.95
C ASP A 159 -4.07 3.81 -14.19
N SER A 160 -5.40 3.95 -14.04
CA SER A 160 -6.30 4.27 -15.16
C SER A 160 -5.97 5.64 -15.76
N ASP A 161 -6.09 5.80 -17.05
CA ASP A 161 -5.78 7.05 -17.78
C ASP A 161 -6.55 8.27 -17.24
N ASP A 162 -7.72 8.04 -16.64
CA ASP A 162 -8.63 9.06 -16.16
C ASP A 162 -8.61 9.25 -14.63
N SER A 163 -7.67 8.64 -13.91
CA SER A 163 -7.67 8.59 -12.44
C SER A 163 -7.19 9.86 -11.74
N GLN A 164 -6.32 10.64 -12.40
CA GLN A 164 -5.76 11.88 -11.84
C GLN A 164 -6.59 13.06 -12.32
N ARG A 165 -7.60 13.42 -11.52
CA ARG A 165 -8.57 14.48 -11.88
C ARG A 165 -8.70 15.54 -10.81
N PHE A 166 -8.95 16.78 -11.25
CA PHE A 166 -9.46 17.84 -10.39
C PHE A 166 -10.92 17.60 -10.01
N HIS A 167 -11.40 18.26 -8.95
CA HIS A 167 -12.79 18.15 -8.50
C HIS A 167 -13.83 18.52 -9.58
N ASP A 168 -13.47 19.38 -10.53
CA ASP A 168 -14.31 19.80 -11.64
C ASP A 168 -14.31 18.81 -12.82
N GLY A 169 -13.57 17.72 -12.71
CA GLY A 169 -13.48 16.65 -13.71
C GLY A 169 -12.37 16.79 -14.74
N ARG A 170 -11.64 17.92 -14.77
CA ARG A 170 -10.45 18.06 -15.63
C ARG A 170 -9.39 17.04 -15.26
N ILE A 171 -8.68 16.51 -16.26
CA ILE A 171 -7.55 15.59 -16.07
C ILE A 171 -6.30 16.42 -15.74
N ALA A 172 -5.51 15.94 -14.80
CA ALA A 172 -4.22 16.51 -14.46
C ALA A 172 -3.18 16.15 -15.53
N GLU A 173 -2.29 17.06 -15.85
CA GLU A 173 -1.20 16.88 -16.80
C GLU A 173 0.12 16.69 -16.06
N GLY A 174 0.94 15.72 -16.51
CA GLY A 174 2.21 15.37 -15.89
C GLY A 174 3.35 16.39 -16.07
N PRO A 175 4.45 16.19 -15.32
CA PRO A 175 4.69 15.15 -14.31
C PRO A 175 3.72 15.22 -13.15
N ILE A 176 3.37 14.05 -12.56
CA ILE A 176 2.42 13.96 -11.46
C ILE A 176 3.13 13.48 -10.19
N ALA A 177 2.96 14.22 -9.09
CA ALA A 177 3.41 13.84 -7.75
C ALA A 177 2.20 13.35 -6.91
N PRO A 178 1.91 12.02 -6.83
CA PRO A 178 0.77 11.51 -6.06
C PRO A 178 1.00 11.67 -4.56
N CYS A 179 -0.04 11.99 -3.82
CA CYS A 179 0.09 12.25 -2.38
C CYS A 179 0.52 10.99 -1.59
N GLU A 180 -0.06 9.83 -1.89
CA GLU A 180 0.27 8.59 -1.20
C GLU A 180 1.73 8.17 -1.39
N VAL A 181 2.30 8.47 -2.56
CA VAL A 181 3.71 8.17 -2.85
C VAL A 181 4.63 9.00 -1.94
N GLN A 182 4.32 10.27 -1.70
CA GLN A 182 5.07 11.09 -0.74
C GLN A 182 5.00 10.48 0.67
N GLY A 183 3.83 9.97 1.06
CA GLY A 183 3.67 9.22 2.29
C GLY A 183 4.55 7.97 2.33
N TYR A 184 4.60 7.18 1.26
CA TYR A 184 5.45 5.98 1.20
C TYR A 184 6.93 6.30 1.26
N VAL A 185 7.37 7.37 0.59
CA VAL A 185 8.77 7.85 0.66
C VAL A 185 9.12 8.27 2.09
N TYR A 186 8.25 9.02 2.74
CA TYR A 186 8.41 9.40 4.15
C TYR A 186 8.60 8.16 5.05
N ASP A 187 7.67 7.18 4.98
CA ASP A 187 7.72 5.98 5.82
C ASP A 187 8.92 5.09 5.49
N ALA A 188 9.29 4.99 4.19
CA ALA A 188 10.47 4.26 3.73
C ALA A 188 11.77 4.85 4.31
N LYS A 189 11.95 6.17 4.25
CA LYS A 189 13.13 6.86 4.81
C LYS A 189 13.20 6.68 6.33
N ARG A 190 12.10 6.87 7.07
CA ARG A 190 12.05 6.64 8.53
C ARG A 190 12.43 5.21 8.91
N ARG A 191 11.86 4.23 8.22
CA ARG A 191 12.13 2.81 8.47
C ARG A 191 13.55 2.40 8.09
N LEU A 192 14.06 2.94 6.98
CA LEU A 192 15.43 2.66 6.56
C LEU A 192 16.46 3.32 7.49
N ALA A 193 16.12 4.47 8.10
CA ALA A 193 16.92 5.09 9.16
C ALA A 193 17.10 4.15 10.37
N ASP A 194 16.03 3.44 10.77
CA ASP A 194 16.13 2.43 11.83
C ASP A 194 17.03 1.25 11.42
N ILE A 195 16.89 0.74 10.20
CA ILE A 195 17.76 -0.33 9.66
C ILE A 195 19.21 0.15 9.59
N ALA A 196 19.48 1.35 9.10
CA ALA A 196 20.82 1.93 9.02
C ALA A 196 21.46 2.02 10.42
N ARG A 197 20.71 2.45 11.41
CA ARG A 197 21.17 2.58 12.80
C ARG A 197 21.40 1.23 13.47
N GLU A 198 20.45 0.31 13.37
CA GLU A 198 20.42 -0.90 14.17
C GLU A 198 21.11 -2.09 13.49
N VAL A 199 21.05 -2.20 12.16
CA VAL A 199 21.62 -3.32 11.40
C VAL A 199 22.94 -2.92 10.74
N TRP A 200 22.91 -1.92 9.86
CA TRP A 200 24.09 -1.54 9.07
C TRP A 200 25.14 -0.76 9.84
N ARG A 201 24.81 -0.30 11.07
CA ARG A 201 25.70 0.53 11.91
C ARG A 201 26.17 1.81 11.22
N ASP A 202 25.36 2.31 10.30
CA ASP A 202 25.60 3.51 9.52
C ASP A 202 24.80 4.68 10.13
N ARG A 203 25.45 5.36 11.09
CA ARG A 203 24.82 6.47 11.82
C ARG A 203 24.61 7.70 10.92
N GLU A 204 25.51 7.94 9.98
CA GLU A 204 25.43 9.09 9.08
C GLU A 204 24.20 8.95 8.18
N LEU A 205 24.04 7.79 7.54
CA LEU A 205 22.86 7.48 6.75
C LEU A 205 21.57 7.58 7.58
N SER A 206 21.57 7.04 8.81
CA SER A 206 20.38 7.10 9.68
C SER A 206 19.94 8.54 9.96
N VAL A 207 20.89 9.42 10.34
CA VAL A 207 20.60 10.83 10.65
C VAL A 207 20.12 11.57 9.41
N ARG A 208 20.75 11.35 8.24
CA ARG A 208 20.35 11.95 6.96
C ARG A 208 18.92 11.58 6.62
N LEU A 209 18.57 10.29 6.68
CA LEU A 209 17.24 9.82 6.33
C LEU A 209 16.14 10.34 7.28
N ASP A 210 16.44 10.43 8.58
CA ASP A 210 15.51 11.03 9.55
C ASP A 210 15.26 12.52 9.24
N GLN A 211 16.30 13.28 8.89
CA GLN A 211 16.18 14.69 8.51
C GLN A 211 15.37 14.87 7.22
N GLU A 212 15.71 14.12 6.17
CA GLU A 212 15.02 14.16 4.88
C GLU A 212 13.53 13.81 5.02
N ALA A 213 13.19 12.83 5.88
CA ALA A 213 11.80 12.48 6.18
C ALA A 213 11.06 13.63 6.87
N ASP A 214 11.67 14.28 7.87
CA ASP A 214 11.04 15.41 8.57
C ASP A 214 10.86 16.60 7.63
N GLU A 215 11.83 16.92 6.76
CA GLU A 215 11.74 17.96 5.75
C GLU A 215 10.64 17.67 4.72
N LEU A 216 10.56 16.42 4.25
CA LEU A 216 9.49 15.99 3.33
C LEU A 216 8.11 16.16 3.98
N ARG A 217 7.92 15.74 5.24
CA ARG A 217 6.65 15.90 5.95
C ARG A 217 6.24 17.38 6.05
N ASP A 218 7.19 18.26 6.38
CA ASP A 218 6.92 19.69 6.51
C ASP A 218 6.59 20.35 5.16
N ARG A 219 7.30 19.98 4.10
CA ARG A 219 7.05 20.43 2.73
C ARG A 219 5.70 19.92 2.23
N PHE A 220 5.43 18.62 2.44
CA PHE A 220 4.16 17.97 2.08
C PHE A 220 2.95 18.65 2.74
N ASP A 221 3.00 18.91 4.05
CA ASP A 221 1.91 19.58 4.76
C ASP A 221 1.59 20.97 4.17
N ARG A 222 2.61 21.71 3.75
CA ARG A 222 2.40 23.03 3.13
C ARG A 222 1.88 22.97 1.70
N SER A 223 2.39 22.02 0.89
CA SER A 223 2.12 21.99 -0.55
C SER A 223 0.85 21.24 -0.93
N PHE A 224 0.50 20.19 -0.18
CA PHE A 224 -0.65 19.34 -0.49
C PHE A 224 -1.91 19.68 0.30
N TRP A 225 -1.80 20.44 1.41
CA TRP A 225 -2.97 20.76 2.22
C TRP A 225 -3.90 21.75 1.52
N ILE A 226 -5.18 21.42 1.44
CA ILE A 226 -6.27 22.22 0.89
C ILE A 226 -7.13 22.71 2.05
N ASP A 227 -7.12 24.01 2.39
CA ASP A 227 -8.02 24.59 3.41
C ASP A 227 -9.46 24.76 2.89
N ALA A 228 -9.59 25.06 1.62
CA ALA A 228 -10.88 25.11 0.95
C ALA A 228 -11.55 23.73 0.98
N ARG A 229 -12.87 23.70 0.85
CA ARG A 229 -13.63 22.43 0.76
C ARG A 229 -13.57 21.51 1.99
N GLY A 230 -13.27 22.05 3.17
CA GLY A 230 -13.36 21.34 4.44
C GLY A 230 -12.02 20.89 5.05
N GLY A 231 -10.93 21.00 4.36
CA GLY A 231 -9.58 20.69 4.85
C GLY A 231 -9.20 19.22 4.66
N TYR A 232 -8.40 18.93 3.63
CA TYR A 232 -7.84 17.61 3.32
C TYR A 232 -6.61 17.76 2.42
N PHE A 233 -5.88 16.69 2.15
CA PHE A 233 -4.73 16.72 1.24
C PHE A 233 -5.16 16.48 -0.21
N ALA A 234 -4.57 17.23 -1.14
CA ALA A 234 -4.71 17.05 -2.58
C ALA A 234 -4.37 15.61 -3.00
N LEU A 235 -5.03 15.10 -4.02
CA LEU A 235 -4.74 13.80 -4.64
C LEU A 235 -3.30 13.75 -5.16
N ALA A 236 -2.86 14.84 -5.79
CA ALA A 236 -1.53 14.97 -6.37
C ALA A 236 -1.17 16.46 -6.56
N LEU A 237 0.09 16.73 -6.92
CA LEU A 237 0.48 17.94 -7.64
C LEU A 237 0.66 17.58 -9.13
N ASP A 238 0.18 18.45 -10.02
CA ASP A 238 0.36 18.29 -11.46
C ASP A 238 1.68 18.90 -11.95
N GLY A 239 1.95 18.86 -13.26
CA GLY A 239 3.18 19.38 -13.85
C GLY A 239 3.42 20.89 -13.67
N GLU A 240 2.39 21.65 -13.31
CA GLU A 240 2.49 23.06 -12.93
C GLU A 240 2.44 23.26 -11.40
N LYS A 241 2.56 22.17 -10.63
CA LYS A 241 2.47 22.15 -9.16
C LYS A 241 1.13 22.64 -8.60
N ARG A 242 0.07 22.57 -9.39
CA ARG A 242 -1.30 22.84 -8.93
C ARG A 242 -1.80 21.64 -8.13
N GLN A 243 -2.50 21.93 -7.04
CA GLN A 243 -3.16 20.90 -6.24
C GLN A 243 -4.29 20.24 -7.03
N VAL A 244 -4.16 18.95 -7.34
CA VAL A 244 -5.24 18.13 -7.91
C VAL A 244 -6.23 17.85 -6.79
N ASP A 245 -7.26 18.66 -6.70
CA ASP A 245 -8.09 18.87 -5.52
C ASP A 245 -9.33 17.98 -5.42
N SER A 246 -9.37 16.86 -6.12
CA SER A 246 -10.36 15.80 -5.87
C SER A 246 -10.18 15.20 -4.49
N LEU A 247 -11.28 14.98 -3.78
CA LEU A 247 -11.26 14.25 -2.52
C LEU A 247 -11.28 12.74 -2.79
N CYS A 248 -10.19 12.06 -2.50
CA CYS A 248 -9.96 10.65 -2.82
C CYS A 248 -9.50 9.83 -1.62
N SER A 249 -9.67 8.51 -1.67
CA SER A 249 -9.24 7.58 -0.63
C SER A 249 -7.73 7.58 -0.37
N ASN A 250 -6.92 8.06 -1.32
CA ASN A 250 -5.47 8.19 -1.21
C ASN A 250 -5.01 8.89 0.07
N ILE A 251 -5.81 9.84 0.61
CA ILE A 251 -5.51 10.51 1.89
C ILE A 251 -5.47 9.53 3.08
N GLY A 252 -6.11 8.37 2.99
CA GLY A 252 -6.03 7.32 4.01
C GLY A 252 -4.67 6.62 4.03
N HIS A 253 -3.99 6.52 2.89
CA HIS A 253 -2.63 6.01 2.80
C HIS A 253 -1.62 6.96 3.48
N LEU A 254 -1.95 8.25 3.57
CA LEU A 254 -1.16 9.22 4.34
C LEU A 254 -1.20 8.93 5.85
N LEU A 255 -2.36 8.48 6.36
CA LEU A 255 -2.44 7.99 7.73
C LEU A 255 -1.63 6.69 7.90
N TRP A 256 -1.71 5.76 6.94
CA TRP A 256 -0.95 4.52 7.00
C TRP A 256 0.57 4.75 7.03
N SER A 257 1.06 5.66 6.22
CA SER A 257 2.49 6.03 6.19
C SER A 257 2.96 6.82 7.42
N GLY A 258 2.03 7.52 8.11
CA GLY A 258 2.35 8.36 9.27
C GLY A 258 2.88 9.75 8.93
N ILE A 259 2.77 10.20 7.67
CA ILE A 259 3.23 11.54 7.25
C ILE A 259 2.31 12.66 7.78
N VAL A 260 1.04 12.35 8.09
CA VAL A 260 0.04 13.34 8.55
C VAL A 260 0.43 13.90 9.91
N LYS A 261 0.53 15.22 10.01
CA LYS A 261 0.76 15.89 11.29
C LYS A 261 -0.45 15.75 12.23
N PRO A 262 -0.23 15.68 13.55
CA PRO A 262 -1.31 15.47 14.53
C PRO A 262 -2.49 16.43 14.38
N GLU A 263 -2.23 17.71 14.09
CA GLU A 263 -3.23 18.76 13.93
C GLU A 263 -4.14 18.60 12.70
N ARG A 264 -3.72 17.76 11.71
CA ARG A 264 -4.49 17.48 10.49
C ARG A 264 -5.35 16.22 10.60
N VAL A 265 -5.02 15.33 11.53
CA VAL A 265 -5.61 13.97 11.61
C VAL A 265 -7.12 13.98 11.65
N GLU A 266 -7.71 14.82 12.52
CA GLU A 266 -9.17 14.88 12.67
C GLU A 266 -9.87 15.22 11.36
N ARG A 267 -9.36 16.23 10.64
CA ARG A 267 -9.91 16.65 9.34
C ARG A 267 -9.80 15.57 8.28
N VAL A 268 -8.65 14.85 8.23
CA VAL A 268 -8.45 13.74 7.29
C VAL A 268 -9.42 12.59 7.60
N VAL A 269 -9.62 12.28 8.88
CA VAL A 269 -10.58 11.25 9.32
C VAL A 269 -12.02 11.64 8.96
N ASP A 270 -12.41 12.89 9.24
CA ASP A 270 -13.74 13.41 8.89
C ASP A 270 -14.00 13.33 7.39
N ALA A 271 -12.99 13.68 6.56
CA ALA A 271 -13.09 13.58 5.11
C ALA A 271 -13.26 12.13 4.63
N LEU A 272 -12.47 11.19 5.19
CA LEU A 272 -12.54 9.75 4.83
C LEU A 272 -13.87 9.11 5.23
N MET A 273 -14.37 9.44 6.42
CA MET A 273 -15.56 8.81 7.00
C MET A 273 -16.86 9.57 6.68
N GLY A 274 -16.74 10.72 6.01
CA GLY A 274 -17.85 11.54 5.55
C GLY A 274 -18.64 10.89 4.40
N GLU A 275 -19.92 11.24 4.28
CA GLU A 275 -20.86 10.68 3.27
C GLU A 275 -20.30 10.70 1.81
N PRO A 276 -19.58 11.74 1.37
CA PRO A 276 -19.06 11.75 0.00
C PRO A 276 -18.06 10.61 -0.31
N LEU A 277 -17.23 10.21 0.65
CA LEU A 277 -16.31 9.07 0.49
C LEU A 277 -16.87 7.77 1.10
N TRP A 278 -17.56 7.85 2.22
CA TRP A 278 -18.05 6.67 2.92
C TRP A 278 -19.34 6.13 2.29
N SER A 279 -19.26 5.02 1.56
CA SER A 279 -20.42 4.38 0.91
C SER A 279 -21.34 3.62 1.88
N GLY A 280 -20.87 3.33 3.11
CA GLY A 280 -21.51 2.39 4.04
C GLY A 280 -21.07 0.93 3.85
N TRP A 281 -20.43 0.60 2.71
CA TRP A 281 -19.72 -0.65 2.47
C TRP A 281 -18.21 -0.50 2.66
N GLY A 282 -17.66 0.68 2.40
CA GLY A 282 -16.27 1.05 2.51
C GLY A 282 -16.05 2.48 2.03
N VAL A 283 -14.81 2.93 2.08
CA VAL A 283 -14.36 4.21 1.52
C VAL A 283 -14.25 4.07 0.01
N ARG A 284 -14.86 5.00 -0.73
CA ARG A 284 -14.79 5.10 -2.20
C ARG A 284 -13.46 5.68 -2.63
N THR A 285 -13.03 5.31 -3.80
CA THR A 285 -11.80 5.85 -4.42
C THR A 285 -11.89 7.34 -4.75
N MET A 286 -13.10 7.88 -4.95
CA MET A 286 -13.36 9.29 -5.21
C MET A 286 -14.67 9.72 -4.55
N SER A 287 -14.74 10.95 -4.09
CA SER A 287 -15.90 11.60 -3.50
C SER A 287 -17.05 11.69 -4.50
N SER A 288 -18.27 11.33 -4.03
CA SER A 288 -19.48 11.46 -4.82
C SER A 288 -19.89 12.92 -5.10
N ALA A 289 -19.22 13.89 -4.47
CA ALA A 289 -19.43 15.31 -4.71
C ALA A 289 -18.53 15.89 -5.82
N ASP A 290 -17.56 15.11 -6.32
CA ASP A 290 -16.64 15.55 -7.38
C ASP A 290 -17.19 15.16 -8.77
N ALA A 291 -16.94 16.01 -9.78
CA ALA A 291 -17.56 15.87 -11.12
C ALA A 291 -17.09 14.61 -11.87
N GLY A 292 -15.90 14.09 -11.56
CA GLY A 292 -15.38 12.83 -12.15
C GLY A 292 -15.93 11.55 -11.53
N TYR A 293 -16.78 11.64 -10.50
CA TYR A 293 -17.29 10.48 -9.79
C TYR A 293 -18.24 9.63 -10.62
N SER A 294 -18.03 8.33 -10.55
CA SER A 294 -19.05 7.33 -10.90
C SER A 294 -18.88 6.09 -10.02
N PRO A 295 -19.94 5.56 -9.40
CA PRO A 295 -19.83 4.38 -8.54
C PRO A 295 -19.41 3.12 -9.30
N LEU A 296 -19.36 3.16 -10.63
CA LEU A 296 -18.92 2.11 -11.54
C LEU A 296 -17.62 2.48 -12.28
N SER A 297 -16.98 3.60 -11.97
CA SER A 297 -15.66 3.92 -12.52
C SER A 297 -14.57 3.23 -11.71
N TYR A 298 -13.67 2.52 -12.40
CA TYR A 298 -12.68 1.62 -11.83
C TYR A 298 -11.84 2.28 -10.71
N HIS A 299 -11.34 3.51 -10.91
CA HIS A 299 -10.59 4.26 -9.92
C HIS A 299 -11.25 5.56 -9.43
N ASN A 300 -12.48 5.90 -9.93
CA ASN A 300 -13.13 7.17 -9.63
C ASN A 300 -14.50 7.00 -8.99
N GLY A 301 -14.62 6.13 -7.99
CA GLY A 301 -15.83 6.01 -7.19
C GLY A 301 -16.18 4.60 -6.68
N THR A 302 -15.49 3.56 -7.13
CA THR A 302 -15.60 2.18 -6.61
C THR A 302 -14.98 2.02 -5.22
N VAL A 303 -15.16 0.85 -4.60
CA VAL A 303 -14.57 0.46 -3.32
C VAL A 303 -13.58 -0.68 -3.55
N TRP A 304 -12.33 -0.48 -3.11
CA TRP A 304 -11.25 -1.46 -3.22
C TRP A 304 -10.92 -2.05 -1.84
N PRO A 305 -10.98 -3.36 -1.67
CA PRO A 305 -10.65 -3.98 -0.39
C PRO A 305 -9.24 -3.68 0.12
N HIS A 306 -8.21 -3.74 -0.75
CA HIS A 306 -6.85 -3.46 -0.34
C HIS A 306 -6.67 -2.02 0.16
N ASP A 307 -7.21 -1.03 -0.58
CA ASP A 307 -7.23 0.38 -0.23
C ASP A 307 -7.86 0.60 1.16
N ASN A 308 -9.05 0.02 1.37
CA ASN A 308 -9.73 0.05 2.65
C ASN A 308 -8.95 -0.61 3.79
N SER A 309 -8.17 -1.66 3.50
CA SER A 309 -7.32 -2.28 4.53
C SER A 309 -6.15 -1.39 4.96
N LEU A 310 -5.54 -0.66 4.02
CA LEU A 310 -4.48 0.31 4.31
C LEU A 310 -5.05 1.54 5.05
N ILE A 311 -6.24 2.02 4.65
CA ILE A 311 -6.94 3.09 5.38
C ILE A 311 -7.22 2.67 6.83
N ALA A 312 -7.74 1.45 7.05
CA ALA A 312 -7.98 0.93 8.40
C ALA A 312 -6.69 0.84 9.22
N ALA A 313 -5.57 0.41 8.60
CA ALA A 313 -4.26 0.39 9.24
C ALA A 313 -3.79 1.81 9.62
N GLY A 314 -3.99 2.78 8.74
CA GLY A 314 -3.70 4.18 8.99
C GLY A 314 -4.51 4.74 10.15
N LEU A 315 -5.80 4.49 10.18
CA LEU A 315 -6.68 4.91 11.30
C LEU A 315 -6.21 4.31 12.63
N ALA A 316 -5.88 3.01 12.66
CA ALA A 316 -5.36 2.34 13.85
C ALA A 316 -4.01 2.93 14.31
N ARG A 317 -3.12 3.30 13.38
CA ARG A 317 -1.84 3.96 13.68
C ARG A 317 -2.02 5.28 14.45
N TYR A 318 -3.09 6.02 14.17
CA TYR A 318 -3.45 7.25 14.86
C TYR A 318 -4.49 7.05 15.98
N ALA A 319 -4.62 5.81 16.48
CA ALA A 319 -5.55 5.41 17.54
C ALA A 319 -7.03 5.74 17.25
N ARG A 320 -7.42 5.84 15.97
CA ARG A 320 -8.80 6.01 15.52
C ARG A 320 -9.49 4.64 15.39
N TRP A 321 -9.55 3.94 16.50
CA TRP A 321 -10.01 2.55 16.55
C TRP A 321 -11.46 2.36 16.13
N SER A 322 -12.35 3.29 16.48
CA SER A 322 -13.77 3.23 16.12
C SER A 322 -13.97 3.20 14.60
N GLU A 323 -13.27 4.09 13.89
CA GLU A 323 -13.34 4.22 12.45
C GLU A 323 -12.66 3.03 11.74
N ALA A 324 -11.51 2.59 12.26
CA ALA A 324 -10.83 1.38 11.77
C ALA A 324 -11.73 0.14 11.89
N GLN A 325 -12.33 -0.08 13.06
CA GLN A 325 -13.23 -1.20 13.31
C GLN A 325 -14.52 -1.13 12.46
N ARG A 326 -14.98 0.08 12.14
CA ARG A 326 -16.11 0.27 11.22
C ARG A 326 -15.75 -0.20 9.80
N ILE A 327 -14.55 0.09 9.30
CA ILE A 327 -14.08 -0.44 8.01
C ILE A 327 -13.97 -1.96 8.06
N VAL A 328 -13.33 -2.52 9.11
CA VAL A 328 -13.21 -3.98 9.30
C VAL A 328 -14.58 -4.65 9.22
N GLN A 329 -15.54 -4.18 10.01
CA GLN A 329 -16.90 -4.73 10.04
C GLN A 329 -17.57 -4.71 8.66
N ARG A 330 -17.40 -3.61 7.91
CA ARG A 330 -18.04 -3.46 6.61
C ARG A 330 -17.40 -4.29 5.52
N MET A 331 -16.08 -4.41 5.51
CA MET A 331 -15.38 -5.31 4.58
C MET A 331 -15.75 -6.78 4.84
N LEU A 332 -15.80 -7.21 6.11
CA LEU A 332 -16.27 -8.55 6.46
C LEU A 332 -17.73 -8.77 6.09
N SER A 333 -18.60 -7.78 6.31
CA SER A 333 -20.00 -7.85 5.86
C SER A 333 -20.12 -7.95 4.34
N ALA A 334 -19.32 -7.19 3.59
CA ALA A 334 -19.29 -7.25 2.14
C ALA A 334 -18.83 -8.62 1.63
N SER A 335 -17.81 -9.24 2.27
CA SER A 335 -17.29 -10.54 1.86
C SER A 335 -18.36 -11.64 1.89
N GLY A 336 -19.32 -11.56 2.81
CA GLY A 336 -20.44 -12.52 2.90
C GLY A 336 -21.34 -12.54 1.64
N HIS A 337 -21.32 -11.47 0.84
CA HIS A 337 -22.03 -11.40 -0.44
C HIS A 337 -21.18 -11.86 -1.63
N PHE A 338 -19.91 -12.19 -1.40
CA PHE A 338 -18.97 -12.66 -2.40
C PHE A 338 -18.39 -14.03 -2.03
N ASP A 339 -19.21 -14.94 -1.47
CA ASP A 339 -18.80 -16.27 -1.04
C ASP A 339 -17.57 -16.27 -0.12
N HIS A 340 -17.48 -15.26 0.76
CA HIS A 340 -16.35 -14.99 1.66
C HIS A 340 -15.00 -14.74 0.96
N GLN A 341 -15.03 -14.41 -0.34
CA GLN A 341 -13.85 -14.07 -1.12
C GLN A 341 -14.02 -12.67 -1.72
N LEU A 342 -13.43 -11.66 -1.07
CA LEU A 342 -13.46 -10.29 -1.57
C LEU A 342 -12.90 -10.23 -3.01
N PRO A 343 -13.64 -9.59 -3.94
CA PRO A 343 -13.11 -9.32 -5.29
C PRO A 343 -12.07 -8.22 -5.23
N GLU A 344 -11.33 -8.02 -6.33
CA GLU A 344 -10.43 -6.90 -6.52
C GLU A 344 -11.08 -5.55 -6.16
N VAL A 345 -12.28 -5.33 -6.66
CA VAL A 345 -13.04 -4.09 -6.57
C VAL A 345 -14.54 -4.39 -6.65
N PHE A 346 -15.37 -3.56 -6.03
CA PHE A 346 -16.82 -3.56 -6.19
C PHE A 346 -17.36 -2.13 -6.29
N ALA A 347 -18.59 -1.99 -6.80
CA ALA A 347 -19.20 -0.69 -7.06
C ALA A 347 -19.34 0.15 -5.78
N GLY A 348 -19.15 1.47 -5.92
CA GLY A 348 -19.24 2.43 -4.82
C GLY A 348 -20.66 2.91 -4.50
N MET A 349 -21.69 2.11 -4.79
CA MET A 349 -23.08 2.41 -4.43
C MET A 349 -23.25 2.57 -2.93
N ARG A 350 -24.16 3.45 -2.50
CA ARG A 350 -24.47 3.60 -1.07
C ARG A 350 -25.18 2.36 -0.55
N ARG A 351 -24.77 1.92 0.64
CA ARG A 351 -25.44 0.80 1.32
C ARG A 351 -26.91 1.09 1.63
N ALA A 352 -27.27 2.36 1.76
CA ALA A 352 -28.66 2.78 1.94
C ALA A 352 -29.54 2.53 0.70
N ASP A 353 -28.93 2.52 -0.50
CA ASP A 353 -29.64 2.37 -1.76
C ASP A 353 -29.66 0.90 -2.22
N THR A 354 -28.70 0.08 -1.78
CA THR A 354 -28.60 -1.34 -2.16
C THR A 354 -28.34 -2.23 -0.93
N PRO A 355 -29.12 -3.30 -0.71
CA PRO A 355 -28.96 -4.17 0.46
C PRO A 355 -27.72 -5.09 0.36
N PHE A 356 -27.01 -5.09 -0.76
CA PHE A 356 -25.80 -5.85 -1.04
C PHE A 356 -24.80 -5.02 -1.84
N PRO A 357 -23.50 -5.28 -1.74
CA PRO A 357 -22.48 -4.64 -2.58
C PRO A 357 -22.62 -5.16 -4.02
N ILE A 358 -22.58 -4.25 -4.98
CA ILE A 358 -22.73 -4.59 -6.40
C ILE A 358 -21.37 -5.01 -6.95
N ALA A 359 -21.30 -6.21 -7.55
CA ALA A 359 -20.07 -6.70 -8.16
C ALA A 359 -19.63 -5.80 -9.33
N TYR A 360 -18.33 -5.57 -9.43
CA TYR A 360 -17.73 -4.93 -10.59
C TYR A 360 -17.54 -5.98 -11.71
N PRO A 361 -18.05 -5.77 -12.93
CA PRO A 361 -18.16 -6.83 -13.93
C PRO A 361 -16.86 -7.50 -14.35
N THR A 362 -15.75 -6.75 -14.34
CA THR A 362 -14.42 -7.21 -14.79
C THR A 362 -13.41 -7.35 -13.66
N ALA A 363 -13.86 -7.27 -12.39
CA ALA A 363 -12.98 -7.43 -11.25
C ALA A 363 -12.27 -8.80 -11.26
N ALA A 364 -10.97 -8.80 -11.02
CA ALA A 364 -10.24 -10.04 -10.81
C ALA A 364 -10.71 -10.74 -9.52
N ARG A 365 -10.88 -12.07 -9.59
CA ARG A 365 -11.30 -12.89 -8.47
C ARG A 365 -10.77 -14.33 -8.64
N PRO A 366 -9.80 -14.78 -7.82
CA PRO A 366 -9.14 -14.03 -6.76
C PRO A 366 -8.20 -12.94 -7.26
N GLN A 367 -8.02 -11.91 -6.43
CA GLN A 367 -6.97 -10.91 -6.54
C GLN A 367 -6.11 -10.97 -5.28
N ALA A 368 -4.79 -10.99 -5.41
CA ALA A 368 -3.86 -11.28 -4.31
C ALA A 368 -4.02 -10.29 -3.14
N TRP A 369 -4.00 -8.97 -3.39
CA TRP A 369 -4.17 -7.97 -2.36
C TRP A 369 -5.60 -7.86 -1.80
N ALA A 370 -6.61 -8.32 -2.55
CA ALA A 370 -7.97 -8.45 -2.01
C ALA A 370 -8.08 -9.68 -1.09
N ALA A 371 -7.40 -10.79 -1.46
CA ALA A 371 -7.32 -11.99 -0.62
C ALA A 371 -6.48 -11.76 0.65
N GLY A 372 -5.45 -10.90 0.61
CA GLY A 372 -4.68 -10.49 1.77
C GLY A 372 -5.43 -9.55 2.73
N THR A 373 -6.41 -8.81 2.21
CA THR A 373 -7.18 -7.83 2.99
C THR A 373 -7.77 -8.39 4.29
N PRO A 374 -8.50 -9.52 4.33
CA PRO A 374 -9.05 -10.05 5.57
C PRO A 374 -7.98 -10.37 6.64
N VAL A 375 -6.77 -10.74 6.22
CA VAL A 375 -5.66 -11.06 7.13
C VAL A 375 -5.18 -9.79 7.84
N LEU A 376 -4.93 -8.71 7.08
CA LEU A 376 -4.57 -7.42 7.67
C LEU A 376 -5.70 -6.87 8.55
N LEU A 377 -6.95 -6.96 8.11
CA LEU A 377 -8.09 -6.51 8.91
C LEU A 377 -8.22 -7.29 10.23
N LEU A 378 -7.94 -8.60 10.23
CA LEU A 378 -7.91 -9.41 11.45
C LEU A 378 -6.76 -8.98 12.36
N GLN A 379 -5.56 -8.77 11.82
CA GLN A 379 -4.41 -8.26 12.56
C GLN A 379 -4.75 -6.93 13.24
N LEU A 380 -5.37 -6.00 12.50
CA LEU A 380 -5.77 -4.68 13.02
C LEU A 380 -6.86 -4.78 14.08
N LEU A 381 -7.88 -5.60 13.85
CA LEU A 381 -8.97 -5.81 14.82
C LEU A 381 -8.42 -6.24 16.18
N LEU A 382 -7.42 -7.12 16.16
CA LEU A 382 -6.76 -7.66 17.34
C LEU A 382 -5.57 -6.82 17.82
N GLY A 383 -5.22 -5.74 17.09
CA GLY A 383 -4.10 -4.86 17.40
C GLY A 383 -2.75 -5.57 17.45
N LEU A 384 -2.56 -6.66 16.69
CA LEU A 384 -1.36 -7.49 16.76
C LEU A 384 -0.17 -6.81 16.09
N TYR A 385 0.96 -6.79 16.80
CA TYR A 385 2.23 -6.26 16.28
C TYR A 385 3.43 -6.98 16.91
N PRO A 386 4.59 -7.05 16.20
CA PRO A 386 5.83 -7.57 16.77
C PRO A 386 6.49 -6.51 17.66
N ASP A 387 6.63 -6.81 18.95
CA ASP A 387 7.43 -6.01 19.88
C ASP A 387 8.90 -6.46 19.83
N ARG A 388 9.71 -5.78 19.00
CA ARG A 388 11.12 -6.12 18.81
C ARG A 388 11.97 -5.98 20.09
N ARG A 389 11.61 -5.05 21.00
CA ARG A 389 12.38 -4.86 22.23
C ARG A 389 12.22 -6.03 23.18
N ARG A 390 11.05 -6.65 23.17
CA ARG A 390 10.71 -7.79 24.03
C ARG A 390 10.78 -9.14 23.32
N HIS A 391 10.95 -9.14 22.00
CA HIS A 391 10.90 -10.32 21.13
C HIS A 391 9.62 -11.15 21.34
N VAL A 392 8.47 -10.47 21.39
CA VAL A 392 7.16 -11.12 21.57
C VAL A 392 6.15 -10.58 20.58
N LEU A 393 5.12 -11.39 20.27
CA LEU A 393 3.90 -10.88 19.68
C LEU A 393 3.12 -10.12 20.77
N ALA A 394 2.70 -8.90 20.48
CA ALA A 394 1.98 -8.03 21.40
C ALA A 394 0.68 -7.50 20.78
N THR A 395 -0.16 -6.90 21.60
CA THR A 395 -1.38 -6.23 21.17
C THR A 395 -1.45 -4.80 21.71
N ASN A 396 -1.93 -3.88 20.88
CA ASN A 396 -2.31 -2.53 21.26
C ASN A 396 -3.81 -2.25 20.99
N ALA A 397 -4.60 -3.32 20.81
CA ALA A 397 -6.06 -3.19 20.67
C ALA A 397 -6.68 -2.47 21.87
N PRO A 398 -7.82 -1.81 21.69
CA PRO A 398 -8.62 -1.32 22.82
C PRO A 398 -8.89 -2.44 23.84
N THR A 399 -9.04 -2.06 25.10
CA THR A 399 -9.24 -3.01 26.21
C THR A 399 -10.43 -3.94 25.99
N GLU A 400 -11.43 -3.46 25.24
CA GLU A 400 -12.61 -4.25 24.85
C GLU A 400 -12.83 -4.11 23.34
N LEU A 401 -12.90 -5.24 22.67
CA LEU A 401 -13.27 -5.30 21.26
C LEU A 401 -14.79 -5.07 21.11
N PRO A 402 -15.24 -4.64 19.91
CA PRO A 402 -16.67 -4.44 19.65
C PRO A 402 -17.50 -5.71 19.93
N SER A 403 -18.72 -5.54 20.41
CA SER A 403 -19.64 -6.63 20.77
C SER A 403 -19.99 -7.59 19.61
N TRP A 404 -19.81 -7.16 18.36
CA TRP A 404 -20.02 -8.01 17.20
C TRP A 404 -18.85 -9.00 16.95
N VAL A 405 -17.72 -8.81 17.64
CA VAL A 405 -16.59 -9.76 17.61
C VAL A 405 -16.91 -10.89 18.61
N GLY A 406 -17.12 -12.06 18.07
CA GLY A 406 -17.32 -13.27 18.89
C GLY A 406 -16.00 -13.79 19.47
N SER A 407 -15.93 -15.07 19.76
CA SER A 407 -14.67 -15.74 20.12
C SER A 407 -13.80 -15.94 18.88
N ILE A 408 -12.51 -15.64 19.00
CA ILE A 408 -11.50 -15.88 17.96
C ILE A 408 -10.37 -16.72 18.58
N ARG A 409 -9.89 -17.68 17.83
CA ARG A 409 -8.67 -18.42 18.15
C ARG A 409 -7.77 -18.48 16.92
N LEU A 410 -6.56 -17.93 17.06
CA LEU A 410 -5.49 -18.07 16.07
C LEU A 410 -4.38 -18.87 16.72
N THR A 411 -3.86 -19.86 16.02
CA THR A 411 -2.80 -20.73 16.54
C THR A 411 -1.58 -20.70 15.64
N GLY A 412 -0.39 -20.73 16.25
CA GLY A 412 0.86 -20.82 15.51
C GLY A 412 1.22 -19.57 14.74
N ILE A 413 0.83 -18.38 15.20
CA ILE A 413 1.24 -17.09 14.63
C ILE A 413 2.74 -16.94 14.84
N ARG A 414 3.48 -16.63 13.75
CA ARG A 414 4.93 -16.47 13.81
C ARG A 414 5.31 -15.02 14.06
N ALA A 415 6.09 -14.80 15.11
CA ALA A 415 6.81 -13.56 15.34
C ALA A 415 8.19 -13.90 15.93
N PHE A 416 9.24 -13.35 15.33
CA PHE A 416 10.63 -13.71 15.65
C PHE A 416 10.87 -15.22 15.46
N ASP A 417 11.50 -15.88 16.40
CA ASP A 417 11.70 -17.35 16.41
C ASP A 417 10.60 -18.11 17.15
N GLY A 418 9.57 -17.39 17.65
CA GLY A 418 8.48 -17.93 18.44
C GLY A 418 7.21 -18.23 17.63
N LEU A 419 6.43 -19.18 18.14
CA LEU A 419 5.05 -19.43 17.76
C LEU A 419 4.14 -18.92 18.88
N TRP A 420 3.03 -18.29 18.50
CA TRP A 420 2.12 -17.63 19.42
C TRP A 420 0.67 -18.03 19.14
N ASP A 421 -0.08 -18.28 20.20
CA ASP A 421 -1.52 -18.46 20.16
C ASP A 421 -2.21 -17.18 20.62
N VAL A 422 -3.27 -16.79 19.90
CA VAL A 422 -4.06 -15.59 20.18
C VAL A 422 -5.51 -16.02 20.42
N HIS A 423 -6.03 -15.64 21.57
CA HIS A 423 -7.40 -15.94 21.97
C HIS A 423 -8.17 -14.66 22.22
N VAL A 424 -9.41 -14.60 21.72
CA VAL A 424 -10.38 -13.57 22.07
C VAL A 424 -11.53 -14.24 22.83
N ASP A 425 -11.75 -13.80 24.04
CA ASP A 425 -12.86 -14.23 24.85
C ASP A 425 -13.41 -13.04 25.66
N GLY A 426 -14.74 -12.85 25.64
CA GLY A 426 -15.39 -11.73 26.28
C GLY A 426 -14.83 -10.35 25.84
N GLY A 427 -14.46 -10.22 24.55
CA GLY A 427 -13.93 -8.99 23.97
C GLY A 427 -12.47 -8.66 24.32
N ARG A 428 -11.76 -9.56 25.01
CA ARG A 428 -10.35 -9.34 25.42
C ARG A 428 -9.40 -10.21 24.63
N VAL A 429 -8.32 -9.60 24.15
CA VAL A 429 -7.23 -10.30 23.45
C VAL A 429 -6.23 -10.84 24.48
N ARG A 430 -5.92 -12.13 24.39
CA ARG A 430 -4.84 -12.78 25.14
C ARG A 430 -3.86 -13.41 24.16
N ILE A 431 -2.58 -13.30 24.46
CA ILE A 431 -1.49 -13.83 23.63
C ILE A 431 -0.61 -14.68 24.54
N GLU A 432 -0.31 -15.90 24.11
CA GLU A 432 0.55 -16.82 24.85
C GLU A 432 1.48 -17.58 23.87
N PRO A 433 2.66 -18.02 24.31
CA PRO A 433 3.50 -18.92 23.51
C PRO A 433 2.74 -20.21 23.19
N ALA A 434 2.85 -20.69 21.91
CA ALA A 434 2.18 -21.92 21.42
C ALA A 434 2.90 -23.18 21.89
#